data_9f395749e8229e58809bd26982afed87
#
_entry.id   9f395749e8229e58809bd26982afed87
#
_cell.length_a   1.000
_cell.length_b   1.000
_cell.length_c   1.000
_cell.angle_alpha   90.00
_cell.angle_beta   90.00
_cell.angle_gamma   90.00
#
_symmetry.space_group_name_H-M   'P 1'
#
loop_
_entity.id
_entity.type
_entity.pdbx_description
1 polymer ?
#
loop_
_entity_poly.entity_id
_entity_poly.type
_entity_poly.pdbx_seq_one_letter_code
_entity_poly.pdbx_strand_id
1 'polypeptide(L)'
;MTVSRDDQPDLLSDLSDLDFVRHLLADLHDDLPGKVGRFRMLTDLGGQMGRSGTMIFGGHAAYHAWVEARSSFVHGNYVATILLCQGLVEHLLAAYLHAGLLVDDIPDRIQFADTLRRCREREVISDEDVTDLRRMMALRNPLSHFRHVDDGSNLDRRSIDESTSADDLLRHDAIFSIGLAVRMLSGPAFRLG
;
A
#
# COMPACT_ATOMS: atom_id res chain seq x y z
N MET A 1 -7.36 -44.52 -11.93
CA MET A 1 -6.22 -44.35 -11.02
C MET A 1 -6.72 -43.48 -9.87
N THR A 2 -7.08 -44.10 -8.77
CA THR A 2 -7.50 -43.43 -7.54
C THR A 2 -6.23 -42.97 -6.84
N VAL A 3 -5.98 -41.65 -6.80
CA VAL A 3 -4.93 -41.07 -5.98
C VAL A 3 -5.32 -41.34 -4.52
N SER A 4 -4.48 -42.11 -3.82
CA SER A 4 -4.65 -42.40 -2.41
C SER A 4 -4.61 -41.08 -1.59
N ARG A 5 -5.52 -40.94 -0.63
CA ARG A 5 -5.62 -39.78 0.26
C ARG A 5 -4.39 -39.64 1.18
N ASP A 6 -3.52 -40.68 1.21
CA ASP A 6 -2.30 -40.72 2.04
C ASP A 6 -1.07 -40.04 1.42
N ASP A 7 -1.16 -39.58 0.15
CA ASP A 7 -0.05 -38.90 -0.54
C ASP A 7 -0.13 -37.35 -0.49
N GLN A 8 -1.09 -36.78 0.23
CA GLN A 8 -1.10 -35.34 0.46
C GLN A 8 -0.18 -35.02 1.66
N PRO A 9 0.91 -34.24 1.45
CA PRO A 9 1.76 -33.81 2.55
C PRO A 9 0.91 -33.03 3.55
N ASP A 10 0.98 -33.45 4.83
CA ASP A 10 0.39 -32.70 5.92
C ASP A 10 1.11 -31.35 6.03
N LEU A 11 0.39 -30.33 6.50
CA LEU A 11 0.93 -28.96 6.70
C LEU A 11 2.18 -28.95 7.60
N LEU A 12 2.39 -30.03 8.33
CA LEU A 12 3.51 -30.23 9.29
C LEU A 12 4.51 -31.29 8.83
N SER A 13 4.37 -31.85 7.60
CA SER A 13 5.33 -32.82 7.09
C SER A 13 6.59 -32.12 6.58
N ASP A 14 7.76 -32.73 6.86
CA ASP A 14 9.04 -32.28 6.29
C ASP A 14 8.99 -32.41 4.77
N LEU A 15 8.88 -31.27 4.09
CA LEU A 15 9.00 -31.20 2.63
C LEU A 15 10.48 -31.33 2.26
N SER A 16 10.78 -32.13 1.22
CA SER A 16 12.12 -32.11 0.65
C SER A 16 12.43 -30.73 0.06
N ASP A 17 13.69 -30.32 -0.01
CA ASP A 17 14.11 -29.04 -0.61
C ASP A 17 13.58 -28.89 -2.05
N LEU A 18 13.49 -30.00 -2.79
CA LEU A 18 12.95 -30.00 -4.14
C LEU A 18 11.45 -29.70 -4.18
N ASP A 19 10.69 -30.25 -3.25
CA ASP A 19 9.25 -29.97 -3.16
C ASP A 19 9.00 -28.53 -2.72
N PHE A 20 9.81 -27.99 -1.82
CA PHE A 20 9.80 -26.57 -1.45
C PHE A 20 10.04 -25.67 -2.66
N VAL A 21 11.05 -25.97 -3.47
CA VAL A 21 11.34 -25.20 -4.71
C VAL A 21 10.18 -25.29 -5.70
N ARG A 22 9.55 -26.46 -5.85
CA ARG A 22 8.38 -26.63 -6.72
C ARG A 22 7.20 -25.79 -6.25
N HIS A 23 6.92 -25.76 -4.95
CA HIS A 23 5.85 -24.94 -4.38
C HIS A 23 6.12 -23.45 -4.55
N LEU A 24 7.35 -22.99 -4.30
CA LEU A 24 7.74 -21.59 -4.52
C LEU A 24 7.61 -21.19 -6.01
N LEU A 25 8.01 -22.07 -6.93
CA LEU A 25 7.86 -21.78 -8.36
C LEU A 25 6.39 -21.78 -8.78
N ALA A 26 5.55 -22.66 -8.23
CA ALA A 26 4.12 -22.66 -8.49
C ALA A 26 3.47 -21.35 -8.01
N ASP A 27 3.80 -20.88 -6.80
CA ASP A 27 3.33 -19.59 -6.26
C ASP A 27 3.77 -18.40 -7.12
N LEU A 28 5.03 -18.41 -7.60
CA LEU A 28 5.52 -17.39 -8.51
C LEU A 28 4.78 -17.38 -9.85
N HIS A 29 4.39 -18.56 -10.37
CA HIS A 29 3.65 -18.69 -11.63
C HIS A 29 2.15 -18.42 -11.47
N ASP A 30 1.62 -18.49 -10.26
CA ASP A 30 0.24 -18.13 -10.02
C ASP A 30 -0.01 -16.67 -10.42
N ASP A 31 -1.07 -16.45 -11.19
CA ASP A 31 -1.44 -15.14 -11.77
C ASP A 31 -0.25 -14.39 -12.43
N LEU A 32 0.62 -15.08 -13.13
CA LEU A 32 1.77 -14.45 -13.80
C LEU A 32 1.38 -13.30 -14.75
N PRO A 33 0.31 -13.41 -15.58
CA PRO A 33 -0.15 -12.30 -16.41
C PRO A 33 -0.56 -11.07 -15.60
N GLY A 34 -1.26 -11.26 -14.49
CA GLY A 34 -1.67 -10.18 -13.59
C GLY A 34 -0.45 -9.53 -12.92
N LYS A 35 0.51 -10.33 -12.44
CA LYS A 35 1.78 -9.82 -11.87
C LYS A 35 2.54 -8.95 -12.89
N VAL A 36 2.64 -9.39 -14.14
CA VAL A 36 3.28 -8.62 -15.23
C VAL A 36 2.52 -7.31 -15.50
N GLY A 37 1.18 -7.36 -15.54
CA GLY A 37 0.35 -6.16 -15.72
C GLY A 37 0.57 -5.13 -14.61
N ARG A 38 0.56 -5.57 -13.35
CA ARG A 38 0.81 -4.70 -12.19
C ARG A 38 2.24 -4.16 -12.15
N PHE A 39 3.23 -4.95 -12.56
CA PHE A 39 4.61 -4.48 -12.67
C PHE A 39 4.77 -3.39 -13.73
N ARG A 40 4.13 -3.54 -14.90
CA ARG A 40 4.10 -2.51 -15.95
C ARG A 40 3.47 -1.22 -15.44
N MET A 41 2.33 -1.32 -14.78
CA MET A 41 1.66 -0.16 -14.17
C MET A 41 2.57 0.57 -13.17
N LEU A 42 3.31 -0.14 -12.32
CA LEU A 42 4.29 0.48 -11.41
C LEU A 42 5.43 1.16 -12.17
N THR A 43 5.87 0.60 -13.29
CA THR A 43 6.91 1.21 -14.13
C THR A 43 6.41 2.53 -14.72
N ASP A 44 5.18 2.55 -15.22
CA ASP A 44 4.56 3.76 -15.78
C ASP A 44 4.36 4.84 -14.69
N LEU A 45 3.86 4.45 -13.53
CA LEU A 45 3.74 5.35 -12.36
C LEU A 45 5.12 5.88 -11.92
N GLY A 46 6.14 5.01 -11.88
CA GLY A 46 7.49 5.37 -11.50
C GLY A 46 8.11 6.46 -12.39
N GLY A 47 7.70 6.53 -13.65
CA GLY A 47 8.10 7.60 -14.57
C GLY A 47 7.72 9.01 -14.07
N GLN A 48 6.68 9.13 -13.25
CA GLN A 48 6.24 10.40 -12.67
C GLN A 48 7.21 10.96 -11.63
N MET A 49 8.02 10.11 -11.00
CA MET A 49 9.01 10.54 -9.99
C MET A 49 10.23 11.26 -10.60
N GLY A 50 10.29 11.35 -11.93
CA GLY A 50 11.37 12.03 -12.65
C GLY A 50 12.68 11.20 -12.72
N ARG A 51 13.66 11.75 -13.48
CA ARG A 51 14.93 11.05 -13.74
C ARG A 51 15.85 10.99 -12.52
N SER A 52 15.78 12.00 -11.67
CA SER A 52 16.63 12.09 -10.47
C SER A 52 16.03 11.36 -9.26
N GLY A 53 14.81 10.86 -9.39
CA GLY A 53 14.12 10.16 -8.32
C GLY A 53 13.51 11.09 -7.27
N THR A 54 13.25 10.55 -6.08
CA THR A 54 12.58 11.23 -4.98
C THR A 54 13.30 11.02 -3.66
N MET A 55 13.20 11.98 -2.76
CA MET A 55 13.68 11.85 -1.38
C MET A 55 12.56 11.25 -0.52
N ILE A 56 12.82 10.11 0.10
CA ILE A 56 11.88 9.47 1.01
C ILE A 56 12.21 9.91 2.44
N PHE A 57 11.44 10.88 2.96
CA PHE A 57 11.50 11.27 4.36
C PHE A 57 10.85 10.16 5.23
N GLY A 58 11.25 10.08 6.51
CA GLY A 58 10.74 9.07 7.44
C GLY A 58 11.66 7.86 7.63
N GLY A 59 12.89 7.92 7.09
CA GLY A 59 13.95 6.96 7.34
C GLY A 59 13.64 5.55 6.83
N HIS A 60 14.17 4.55 7.53
CA HIS A 60 14.01 3.14 7.14
C HIS A 60 12.56 2.67 7.13
N ALA A 61 11.71 3.17 8.02
CA ALA A 61 10.30 2.78 8.08
C ALA A 61 9.57 3.16 6.77
N ALA A 62 9.70 4.40 6.32
CA ALA A 62 9.10 4.86 5.07
C ALA A 62 9.72 4.15 3.84
N TYR A 63 11.05 3.99 3.84
CA TYR A 63 11.73 3.29 2.74
C TYR A 63 11.27 1.85 2.58
N HIS A 64 11.22 1.07 3.67
CA HIS A 64 10.76 -0.31 3.62
C HIS A 64 9.27 -0.40 3.29
N ALA A 65 8.43 0.50 3.84
CA ALA A 65 7.03 0.56 3.45
C ALA A 65 6.85 0.77 1.94
N TRP A 66 7.68 1.61 1.30
CA TRP A 66 7.68 1.79 -0.15
C TRP A 66 8.09 0.52 -0.91
N VAL A 67 9.20 -0.10 -0.52
CA VAL A 67 9.71 -1.33 -1.18
C VAL A 67 8.68 -2.45 -1.08
N GLU A 68 8.13 -2.65 0.12
CA GLU A 68 7.18 -3.72 0.39
C GLU A 68 5.80 -3.46 -0.22
N ALA A 69 5.33 -2.19 -0.27
CA ALA A 69 4.10 -1.83 -0.96
C ALA A 69 4.14 -2.19 -2.45
N ARG A 70 5.27 -1.90 -3.11
CA ARG A 70 5.48 -2.26 -4.53
C ARG A 70 5.48 -3.77 -4.74
N SER A 71 6.21 -4.49 -3.92
CA SER A 71 6.26 -5.96 -3.97
C SER A 71 4.87 -6.55 -3.73
N SER A 72 4.18 -6.10 -2.68
CA SER A 72 2.81 -6.53 -2.35
C SER A 72 1.85 -6.26 -3.50
N PHE A 73 1.92 -5.10 -4.13
CA PHE A 73 1.07 -4.76 -5.27
C PHE A 73 1.32 -5.70 -6.47
N VAL A 74 2.59 -5.96 -6.82
CA VAL A 74 2.93 -6.88 -7.92
C VAL A 74 2.38 -8.28 -7.65
N HIS A 75 2.51 -8.76 -6.42
CA HIS A 75 2.04 -10.10 -6.04
C HIS A 75 0.52 -10.19 -5.81
N GLY A 76 -0.23 -9.07 -5.87
CA GLY A 76 -1.67 -9.07 -5.64
C GLY A 76 -2.07 -9.07 -4.16
N ASN A 77 -1.13 -8.80 -3.26
CA ASN A 77 -1.38 -8.66 -1.83
C ASN A 77 -1.98 -7.29 -1.52
N TYR A 78 -3.23 -7.07 -1.94
CA TYR A 78 -3.87 -5.76 -1.96
C TYR A 78 -4.06 -5.16 -0.57
N VAL A 79 -4.43 -5.97 0.42
CA VAL A 79 -4.54 -5.50 1.82
C VAL A 79 -3.21 -4.93 2.29
N ALA A 80 -2.11 -5.67 2.12
CA ALA A 80 -0.78 -5.20 2.50
C ALA A 80 -0.39 -3.93 1.72
N THR A 81 -0.71 -3.85 0.43
CA THR A 81 -0.46 -2.66 -0.40
C THR A 81 -1.12 -1.42 0.19
N ILE A 82 -2.43 -1.49 0.54
CA ILE A 82 -3.18 -0.36 1.10
C ILE A 82 -2.59 0.09 2.44
N LEU A 83 -2.31 -0.87 3.34
CA LEU A 83 -1.74 -0.59 4.65
C LEU A 83 -0.36 0.07 4.57
N LEU A 84 0.51 -0.45 3.71
CA LEU A 84 1.87 0.04 3.53
C LEU A 84 1.90 1.41 2.83
N CYS A 85 1.05 1.64 1.82
CA CYS A 85 0.94 2.95 1.17
C CYS A 85 0.48 4.03 2.16
N GLN A 86 -0.51 3.74 3.00
CA GLN A 86 -0.96 4.69 4.02
C GLN A 86 0.15 4.97 5.05
N GLY A 87 0.81 3.93 5.56
CA GLY A 87 1.92 4.08 6.49
C GLY A 87 3.09 4.88 5.89
N LEU A 88 3.46 4.59 4.62
CA LEU A 88 4.48 5.35 3.89
C LEU A 88 4.15 6.85 3.87
N VAL A 89 2.94 7.22 3.43
CA VAL A 89 2.58 8.63 3.28
C VAL A 89 2.47 9.34 4.63
N GLU A 90 1.97 8.66 5.66
CA GLU A 90 1.94 9.19 7.03
C GLU A 90 3.34 9.51 7.53
N HIS A 91 4.30 8.57 7.39
CA HIS A 91 5.69 8.78 7.77
C HIS A 91 6.38 9.86 6.93
N LEU A 92 6.15 9.85 5.61
CA LEU A 92 6.73 10.81 4.66
C LEU A 92 6.37 12.25 5.04
N LEU A 93 5.07 12.52 5.22
CA LEU A 93 4.56 13.86 5.51
C LEU A 93 4.92 14.31 6.93
N ALA A 94 4.81 13.44 7.93
CA ALA A 94 5.18 13.76 9.30
C ALA A 94 6.68 14.08 9.41
N ALA A 95 7.54 13.25 8.82
CA ALA A 95 8.97 13.46 8.83
C ALA A 95 9.39 14.72 8.05
N TYR A 96 8.69 15.04 6.95
CA TYR A 96 8.92 16.29 6.23
C TYR A 96 8.62 17.52 7.10
N LEU A 97 7.53 17.50 7.86
CA LEU A 97 7.20 18.56 8.79
C LEU A 97 8.28 18.74 9.88
N HIS A 98 8.80 17.62 10.40
CA HIS A 98 9.88 17.64 11.41
C HIS A 98 11.24 18.09 10.84
N ALA A 99 11.52 17.81 9.57
CA ALA A 99 12.75 18.23 8.89
C ALA A 99 12.77 19.73 8.56
N GLY A 100 11.61 20.35 8.48
CA GLY A 100 11.49 21.80 8.23
C GLY A 100 11.95 22.61 9.43
N LEU A 101 13.12 23.25 9.32
CA LEU A 101 13.81 24.05 10.36
C LEU A 101 13.00 25.23 10.94
N LEU A 102 11.74 25.40 10.59
CA LEU A 102 10.91 26.56 10.92
C LEU A 102 9.72 26.21 11.83
N VAL A 103 9.71 25.04 12.47
CA VAL A 103 8.52 24.59 13.20
C VAL A 103 8.88 24.15 14.61
N ASP A 104 8.83 25.10 15.53
CA ASP A 104 9.11 24.89 16.95
C ASP A 104 7.99 24.11 17.70
N ASP A 105 6.93 23.66 17.01
CA ASP A 105 5.70 23.21 17.67
C ASP A 105 5.11 21.90 17.11
N ILE A 106 5.93 21.00 16.55
CA ILE A 106 5.44 19.68 16.14
C ILE A 106 5.69 18.70 17.29
N PRO A 107 4.62 18.08 17.84
CA PRO A 107 4.79 17.08 18.89
C PRO A 107 5.48 15.84 18.34
N ASP A 108 6.31 15.17 19.16
CA ASP A 108 7.01 13.92 18.80
C ASP A 108 6.06 12.85 18.23
N ARG A 109 4.81 12.90 18.67
CA ARG A 109 3.73 12.04 18.14
C ARG A 109 2.61 12.93 17.59
N ILE A 110 2.55 13.03 16.28
CA ILE A 110 1.51 13.75 15.55
C ILE A 110 0.47 12.80 14.99
N GLN A 111 -0.81 13.15 15.07
CA GLN A 111 -1.88 12.40 14.41
C GLN A 111 -1.92 12.73 12.91
N PHE A 112 -2.29 11.74 12.09
CA PHE A 112 -2.33 11.91 10.63
C PHE A 112 -3.23 13.07 10.19
N ALA A 113 -4.39 13.26 10.83
CA ALA A 113 -5.27 14.40 10.55
C ALA A 113 -4.59 15.76 10.77
N ASP A 114 -3.78 15.89 11.83
CA ASP A 114 -3.01 17.09 12.09
C ASP A 114 -1.85 17.27 11.12
N THR A 115 -1.21 16.15 10.73
CA THR A 115 -0.18 16.15 9.68
C THR A 115 -0.75 16.73 8.39
N LEU A 116 -1.91 16.22 7.93
CA LEU A 116 -2.57 16.70 6.71
C LEU A 116 -2.89 18.20 6.79
N ARG A 117 -3.49 18.63 7.90
CA ARG A 117 -3.81 20.04 8.10
C ARG A 117 -2.57 20.94 8.00
N ARG A 118 -1.49 20.57 8.71
CA ARG A 118 -0.24 21.34 8.73
C ARG A 118 0.48 21.35 7.37
N CYS A 119 0.47 20.20 6.66
CA CYS A 119 1.03 20.13 5.30
C CYS A 119 0.22 20.97 4.31
N ARG A 120 -1.11 21.02 4.46
CA ARG A 120 -1.98 21.85 3.64
C ARG A 120 -1.77 23.35 3.90
N GLU A 121 -1.71 23.76 5.17
CA GLU A 121 -1.45 25.15 5.56
C GLU A 121 -0.09 25.68 5.04
N ARG A 122 0.87 24.78 4.78
CA ARG A 122 2.20 25.09 4.23
C ARG A 122 2.32 24.83 2.72
N GLU A 123 1.22 24.57 2.07
CA GLU A 123 1.18 24.31 0.62
C GLU A 123 2.08 23.13 0.17
N VAL A 124 2.43 22.21 1.09
CA VAL A 124 3.15 20.96 0.77
C VAL A 124 2.26 20.01 -0.03
N ILE A 125 0.96 20.01 0.29
CA ILE A 125 -0.08 19.23 -0.39
C ILE A 125 -1.29 20.11 -0.71
N SER A 126 -2.04 19.75 -1.74
CA SER A 126 -3.25 20.46 -2.17
C SER A 126 -4.51 20.01 -1.37
N ASP A 127 -5.63 20.71 -1.57
CA ASP A 127 -6.93 20.31 -1.01
C ASP A 127 -7.42 18.98 -1.59
N GLU A 128 -7.11 18.71 -2.86
CA GLU A 128 -7.38 17.44 -3.51
C GLU A 128 -6.58 16.31 -2.85
N ASP A 129 -5.29 16.53 -2.60
CA ASP A 129 -4.45 15.57 -1.89
C ASP A 129 -4.98 15.26 -0.49
N VAL A 130 -5.42 16.27 0.25
CA VAL A 130 -6.03 16.07 1.59
C VAL A 130 -7.27 15.19 1.49
N THR A 131 -8.11 15.41 0.48
CA THR A 131 -9.33 14.64 0.25
C THR A 131 -9.00 13.19 -0.07
N ASP A 132 -8.07 12.95 -0.98
CA ASP A 132 -7.64 11.62 -1.39
C ASP A 132 -6.92 10.87 -0.26
N LEU A 133 -6.10 11.55 0.52
CA LEU A 133 -5.42 10.97 1.68
C LEU A 133 -6.39 10.58 2.80
N ARG A 134 -7.45 11.37 3.02
CA ARG A 134 -8.55 10.98 3.93
C ARG A 134 -9.31 9.77 3.42
N ARG A 135 -9.56 9.70 2.10
CA ARG A 135 -10.15 8.51 1.47
C ARG A 135 -9.28 7.29 1.69
N MET A 136 -7.96 7.38 1.44
CA MET A 136 -7.03 6.26 1.66
C MET A 136 -7.05 5.78 3.12
N MET A 137 -7.08 6.70 4.08
CA MET A 137 -7.22 6.37 5.50
C MET A 137 -8.55 5.65 5.79
N ALA A 138 -9.66 6.09 5.17
CA ALA A 138 -10.95 5.44 5.31
C ALA A 138 -10.95 4.00 4.76
N LEU A 139 -10.28 3.76 3.63
CA LEU A 139 -10.10 2.42 3.05
C LEU A 139 -9.24 1.50 3.94
N ARG A 140 -8.21 2.06 4.55
CA ARG A 140 -7.29 1.31 5.42
C ARG A 140 -7.93 0.89 6.76
N ASN A 141 -8.76 1.74 7.34
CA ASN A 141 -9.29 1.53 8.69
C ASN A 141 -10.03 0.19 8.89
N PRO A 142 -10.95 -0.23 8.01
CA PRO A 142 -11.63 -1.52 8.16
C PRO A 142 -10.72 -2.73 7.91
N LEU A 143 -9.57 -2.54 7.27
CA LEU A 143 -8.60 -3.61 7.04
C LEU A 143 -7.69 -3.86 8.26
N SER A 144 -7.58 -2.87 9.15
CA SER A 144 -6.72 -2.95 10.35
C SER A 144 -7.51 -3.02 11.66
N HIS A 145 -8.80 -2.71 11.63
CA HIS A 145 -9.68 -2.74 12.79
C HIS A 145 -10.98 -3.45 12.44
N PHE A 146 -11.40 -4.38 13.30
CA PHE A 146 -12.66 -5.09 13.11
C PHE A 146 -13.83 -4.09 12.93
N ARG A 147 -14.67 -4.38 11.93
CA ARG A 147 -15.94 -3.69 11.67
C ARG A 147 -17.06 -4.72 11.57
N HIS A 148 -18.19 -4.42 12.24
CA HIS A 148 -19.37 -5.26 12.09
C HIS A 148 -19.86 -5.23 10.63
N VAL A 149 -20.52 -6.30 10.19
CA VAL A 149 -21.03 -6.42 8.81
C VAL A 149 -22.04 -5.32 8.42
N ASP A 150 -22.70 -4.70 9.40
CA ASP A 150 -23.62 -3.57 9.16
C ASP A 150 -22.91 -2.23 9.01
N ASP A 151 -21.60 -2.15 9.28
CA ASP A 151 -20.81 -0.94 9.05
C ASP A 151 -20.55 -0.80 7.54
N GLY A 152 -20.97 0.32 6.95
CA GLY A 152 -20.80 0.58 5.52
C GLY A 152 -19.35 0.59 5.04
N SER A 153 -18.36 0.67 5.94
CA SER A 153 -16.94 0.54 5.60
C SER A 153 -16.44 -0.91 5.61
N ASN A 154 -17.22 -1.86 6.14
CA ASN A 154 -16.87 -3.27 6.13
C ASN A 154 -16.78 -3.79 4.69
N LEU A 155 -15.75 -4.58 4.38
CA LEU A 155 -15.47 -5.05 3.02
C LEU A 155 -16.60 -5.92 2.46
N ASP A 156 -17.18 -6.83 3.28
CA ASP A 156 -18.28 -7.69 2.85
C ASP A 156 -19.54 -6.84 2.59
N ARG A 157 -19.80 -5.85 3.43
CA ARG A 157 -20.90 -4.92 3.24
C ARG A 157 -20.76 -4.13 1.94
N ARG A 158 -19.57 -3.57 1.69
CA ARG A 158 -19.28 -2.87 0.43
C ARG A 158 -19.44 -3.78 -0.78
N SER A 159 -18.99 -5.03 -0.70
CA SER A 159 -19.14 -6.03 -1.77
C SER A 159 -20.62 -6.25 -2.13
N ILE A 160 -21.49 -6.33 -1.14
CA ILE A 160 -22.94 -6.46 -1.33
C ILE A 160 -23.53 -5.19 -1.95
N ASP A 161 -23.25 -4.03 -1.35
CA ASP A 161 -23.83 -2.74 -1.75
C ASP A 161 -23.39 -2.32 -3.16
N GLU A 162 -22.12 -2.59 -3.55
CA GLU A 162 -21.57 -2.27 -4.86
C GLU A 162 -21.76 -3.41 -5.88
N SER A 163 -22.31 -4.57 -5.50
CA SER A 163 -22.45 -5.76 -6.34
C SER A 163 -21.13 -6.14 -7.02
N THR A 164 -20.03 -6.01 -6.30
CA THR A 164 -18.65 -6.22 -6.76
C THR A 164 -17.95 -7.19 -5.84
N SER A 165 -17.08 -8.07 -6.38
CA SER A 165 -16.34 -9.00 -5.53
C SER A 165 -15.41 -8.27 -4.55
N ALA A 166 -15.20 -8.83 -3.37
CA ALA A 166 -14.25 -8.27 -2.39
C ALA A 166 -12.84 -8.12 -2.97
N ASP A 167 -12.41 -9.08 -3.80
CA ASP A 167 -11.10 -9.04 -4.47
C ASP A 167 -11.00 -7.88 -5.47
N ASP A 168 -12.05 -7.60 -6.24
CA ASP A 168 -12.07 -6.47 -7.16
C ASP A 168 -12.08 -5.14 -6.42
N LEU A 169 -12.83 -5.03 -5.31
CA LEU A 169 -12.80 -3.85 -4.45
C LEU A 169 -11.39 -3.60 -3.90
N LEU A 170 -10.76 -4.64 -3.32
CA LEU A 170 -9.41 -4.53 -2.79
C LEU A 170 -8.39 -4.18 -3.88
N ARG A 171 -8.55 -4.73 -5.09
CA ARG A 171 -7.71 -4.39 -6.23
C ARG A 171 -7.84 -2.90 -6.60
N HIS A 172 -9.06 -2.39 -6.70
CA HIS A 172 -9.31 -0.97 -7.00
C HIS A 172 -8.76 -0.05 -5.91
N ASP A 173 -8.97 -0.40 -4.64
CA ASP A 173 -8.47 0.35 -3.50
C ASP A 173 -6.93 0.34 -3.45
N ALA A 174 -6.29 -0.78 -3.80
CA ALA A 174 -4.83 -0.88 -3.88
C ALA A 174 -4.25 -0.05 -5.04
N ILE A 175 -4.88 -0.08 -6.22
CA ILE A 175 -4.50 0.76 -7.36
C ILE A 175 -4.57 2.24 -7.00
N PHE A 176 -5.67 2.66 -6.36
CA PHE A 176 -5.81 4.02 -5.87
C PHE A 176 -4.73 4.38 -4.85
N SER A 177 -4.48 3.51 -3.88
CA SER A 177 -3.52 3.76 -2.80
C SER A 177 -2.07 3.86 -3.30
N ILE A 178 -1.65 2.96 -4.21
CA ILE A 178 -0.28 3.00 -4.76
C ILE A 178 -0.10 4.19 -5.70
N GLY A 179 -1.12 4.54 -6.49
CA GLY A 179 -1.12 5.73 -7.34
C GLY A 179 -1.00 7.02 -6.51
N LEU A 180 -1.74 7.12 -5.41
CA LEU A 180 -1.68 8.25 -4.50
C LEU A 180 -0.30 8.34 -3.80
N ALA A 181 0.26 7.22 -3.36
CA ALA A 181 1.60 7.18 -2.77
C ALA A 181 2.68 7.67 -3.75
N VAL A 182 2.61 7.24 -5.03
CA VAL A 182 3.51 7.74 -6.09
C VAL A 182 3.31 9.24 -6.33
N ARG A 183 2.06 9.71 -6.36
CA ARG A 183 1.76 11.14 -6.52
C ARG A 183 2.38 11.95 -5.37
N MET A 184 2.28 11.49 -4.13
CA MET A 184 2.93 12.15 -2.99
C MET A 184 4.46 12.18 -3.16
N LEU A 185 5.08 11.04 -3.45
CA LEU A 185 6.52 10.95 -3.68
C LEU A 185 7.00 11.81 -4.87
N SER A 186 6.14 12.09 -5.84
CA SER A 186 6.42 12.92 -7.02
C SER A 186 6.19 14.41 -6.78
N GLY A 187 5.67 14.77 -5.62
CA GLY A 187 5.38 16.16 -5.25
C GLY A 187 6.64 17.03 -5.20
N PRO A 188 6.52 18.34 -5.44
CA PRO A 188 7.67 19.27 -5.48
C PRO A 188 8.52 19.22 -4.20
N ALA A 189 7.91 18.99 -3.04
CA ALA A 189 8.59 18.90 -1.76
C ALA A 189 9.53 17.68 -1.63
N PHE A 190 9.34 16.65 -2.45
CA PHE A 190 10.06 15.37 -2.34
C PHE A 190 10.91 15.05 -3.57
N ARG A 191 10.66 15.72 -4.69
CA ARG A 191 11.34 15.46 -5.95
C ARG A 191 12.78 15.97 -5.92
N LEU A 192 13.69 15.13 -6.39
CA LEU A 192 15.09 15.52 -6.57
C LEU A 192 15.27 16.10 -7.99
N GLY A 193 15.40 17.42 -8.12
CA GLY A 193 15.84 18.18 -9.29
C GLY A 193 15.17 17.87 -10.62
#